data_c50796f12cc56e88be287261020e5c3c
#
_entry.id   c50796f12cc56e88be287261020e5c3c
#
_cell.length_a   1.000
_cell.length_b   1.000
_cell.length_c   1.000
_cell.angle_alpha   90.00
_cell.angle_beta   90.00
_cell.angle_gamma   90.00
#
_symmetry.space_group_name_H-M   'P 1'
#
loop_
_entity.id
_entity.type
_entity.pdbx_description
1 polymer ?
#
loop_
_entity_poly.entity_id
_entity_poly.type
_entity_poly.pdbx_seq_one_letter_code
_entity_poly.pdbx_strand_id
1 'polypeptide(L)'
;NGTFASDITGWTDKSVGSGSSIAHSTNLMNIVSLDASNYGWAEDEIVTVAGRHYIMSFTIAAGAINVQAGTATGGEQILTSTSYATGTHTIEFIALSTATFIGFKHTAGATHTLDTVTVKLATQDARIRLVRFEYSVTQAYVIEFGNLYMRFYKDNGQIQSGGAPVEVV
;
A
#
# COMPACT_ATOMS: atom_id res chain seq x y z
N ASN A 1 -9.34 -0.66 -7.79
CA ASN A 1 -7.93 -0.90 -7.79
C ASN A 1 -7.64 -1.98 -8.82
N GLY A 2 -6.86 -1.65 -9.83
CA GLY A 2 -6.58 -2.51 -10.96
C GLY A 2 -6.13 -1.72 -12.18
N THR A 3 -6.24 -2.34 -13.33
CA THR A 3 -6.02 -1.70 -14.63
C THR A 3 -7.32 -1.00 -15.05
N PHE A 4 -7.23 0.19 -15.61
CA PHE A 4 -8.40 0.92 -16.12
C PHE A 4 -8.81 0.43 -17.52
N ALA A 5 -8.83 -0.88 -17.73
CA ALA A 5 -9.04 -1.48 -19.05
C ALA A 5 -10.42 -1.20 -19.64
N SER A 6 -11.46 -1.07 -18.82
CA SER A 6 -12.83 -0.85 -19.27
C SER A 6 -13.53 0.35 -18.64
N ASP A 7 -13.18 0.70 -17.39
CA ASP A 7 -13.81 1.77 -16.63
C ASP A 7 -12.96 2.20 -15.43
N ILE A 8 -13.50 3.12 -14.63
CA ILE A 8 -12.93 3.59 -13.37
C ILE A 8 -13.82 3.21 -12.16
N THR A 9 -14.55 2.11 -12.27
CA THR A 9 -15.41 1.62 -11.18
C THR A 9 -14.60 1.39 -9.91
N GLY A 10 -15.14 1.79 -8.76
CA GLY A 10 -14.47 1.78 -7.46
C GLY A 10 -13.81 3.10 -7.10
N TRP A 11 -13.51 3.96 -8.09
CA TRP A 11 -12.97 5.29 -7.85
C TRP A 11 -14.07 6.32 -7.68
N THR A 12 -13.93 7.15 -6.68
CA THR A 12 -14.84 8.27 -6.40
C THR A 12 -14.23 9.55 -6.97
N ASP A 13 -15.01 10.28 -7.76
CA ASP A 13 -14.65 11.63 -8.20
C ASP A 13 -14.83 12.62 -7.03
N LYS A 14 -13.72 13.12 -6.52
CA LYS A 14 -13.62 14.15 -5.48
C LYS A 14 -13.16 15.48 -6.04
N SER A 15 -13.18 15.64 -7.35
CA SER A 15 -12.71 16.86 -8.02
C SER A 15 -13.41 18.11 -7.49
N VAL A 16 -12.66 19.18 -7.41
CA VAL A 16 -13.10 20.48 -6.89
C VAL A 16 -13.23 21.48 -8.02
N GLY A 17 -14.30 22.24 -7.98
CA GLY A 17 -14.57 23.31 -8.95
C GLY A 17 -15.18 22.82 -10.26
N SER A 18 -15.53 23.78 -11.12
CA SER A 18 -16.19 23.51 -12.39
C SER A 18 -15.18 23.12 -13.48
N GLY A 19 -15.51 22.09 -14.26
CA GLY A 19 -14.66 21.62 -15.38
C GLY A 19 -13.51 20.70 -15.00
N SER A 20 -13.33 20.43 -13.70
CA SER A 20 -12.41 19.41 -13.21
C SER A 20 -13.15 18.09 -13.03
N SER A 21 -12.48 16.96 -13.27
CA SER A 21 -13.12 15.64 -13.21
C SER A 21 -12.10 14.52 -13.21
N ILE A 22 -12.58 13.30 -12.91
CA ILE A 22 -11.91 12.08 -13.34
C ILE A 22 -12.73 11.43 -14.44
N ALA A 23 -12.08 10.79 -15.41
CA ALA A 23 -12.75 10.12 -16.52
C ALA A 23 -11.94 8.92 -17.01
N HIS A 24 -12.65 7.87 -17.45
CA HIS A 24 -12.01 6.78 -18.17
C HIS A 24 -11.65 7.19 -19.59
N SER A 25 -10.48 6.80 -20.06
CA SER A 25 -10.05 7.01 -21.45
C SER A 25 -8.99 5.97 -21.86
N THR A 26 -9.33 5.10 -22.78
CA THR A 26 -8.40 4.15 -23.45
C THR A 26 -7.43 3.45 -22.49
N ASN A 27 -7.98 2.67 -21.56
CA ASN A 27 -7.25 1.93 -20.53
C ASN A 27 -6.56 2.81 -19.46
N LEU A 28 -6.94 4.08 -19.36
CA LEU A 28 -6.36 5.05 -18.43
C LEU A 28 -7.46 5.74 -17.63
N MET A 29 -7.10 6.24 -16.45
CA MET A 29 -7.89 7.24 -15.74
C MET A 29 -7.28 8.62 -16.00
N ASN A 30 -8.06 9.52 -16.61
CA ASN A 30 -7.72 10.92 -16.73
C ASN A 30 -8.09 11.67 -15.45
N ILE A 31 -7.17 12.47 -14.93
CA ILE A 31 -7.39 13.44 -13.86
C ILE A 31 -7.28 14.82 -14.51
N VAL A 32 -8.42 15.46 -14.69
CA VAL A 32 -8.54 16.76 -15.40
C VAL A 32 -8.54 17.88 -14.38
N SER A 33 -7.57 18.76 -14.46
CA SER A 33 -7.44 19.94 -13.60
C SER A 33 -7.34 21.19 -14.46
N LEU A 34 -7.98 22.28 -14.04
CA LEU A 34 -7.91 23.57 -14.73
C LEU A 34 -6.91 24.51 -14.05
N ASP A 35 -6.89 24.54 -12.72
CA ASP A 35 -6.03 25.38 -11.90
C ASP A 35 -6.02 24.90 -10.44
N ALA A 36 -5.41 25.65 -9.55
CA ALA A 36 -5.30 25.29 -8.13
C ALA A 36 -6.64 25.32 -7.35
N SER A 37 -7.66 25.98 -7.86
CA SER A 37 -9.00 26.07 -7.27
C SER A 37 -9.99 25.09 -7.93
N ASN A 38 -9.68 24.65 -9.16
CA ASN A 38 -10.48 23.75 -9.98
C ASN A 38 -9.58 22.57 -10.38
N TYR A 39 -9.52 21.54 -9.54
CA TYR A 39 -8.58 20.45 -9.72
C TYR A 39 -9.24 19.07 -9.69
N GLY A 40 -8.70 18.17 -10.49
CA GLY A 40 -9.10 16.77 -10.55
C GLY A 40 -8.56 15.99 -9.37
N TRP A 41 -9.42 15.15 -8.80
CA TRP A 41 -9.08 14.30 -7.67
C TRP A 41 -9.85 12.99 -7.70
N ALA A 42 -9.12 11.89 -7.83
CA ALA A 42 -9.61 10.52 -7.70
C ALA A 42 -9.32 9.99 -6.31
N GLU A 43 -10.29 9.36 -5.67
CA GLU A 43 -10.11 8.70 -4.37
C GLU A 43 -10.73 7.31 -4.38
N ASP A 44 -10.03 6.34 -3.78
CA ASP A 44 -10.54 4.98 -3.54
C ASP A 44 -10.39 4.64 -2.05
N GLU A 45 -11.42 3.97 -1.50
CA GLU A 45 -11.41 3.45 -0.14
C GLU A 45 -11.04 1.97 -0.16
N ILE A 46 -9.87 1.65 0.39
CA ILE A 46 -9.36 0.29 0.48
C ILE A 46 -9.66 -0.29 1.86
N VAL A 47 -10.26 -1.48 1.91
CA VAL A 47 -10.41 -2.23 3.16
C VAL A 47 -9.02 -2.71 3.59
N THR A 48 -8.61 -2.32 4.78
CA THR A 48 -7.30 -2.64 5.37
C THR A 48 -7.46 -3.22 6.77
N VAL A 49 -6.37 -3.71 7.33
CA VAL A 49 -6.29 -4.14 8.72
C VAL A 49 -5.26 -3.27 9.43
N ALA A 50 -5.67 -2.59 10.49
CA ALA A 50 -4.80 -1.71 11.26
C ALA A 50 -3.54 -2.45 11.73
N GLY A 51 -2.38 -1.80 11.63
CA GLY A 51 -1.07 -2.35 11.97
C GLY A 51 -0.46 -3.26 10.91
N ARG A 52 -1.17 -3.60 9.85
CA ARG A 52 -0.62 -4.42 8.76
C ARG A 52 0.09 -3.56 7.72
N HIS A 53 1.11 -4.16 7.12
CA HIS A 53 1.94 -3.56 6.10
C HIS A 53 1.34 -3.81 4.72
N TYR A 54 1.26 -2.77 3.89
CA TYR A 54 0.73 -2.82 2.53
C TYR A 54 1.73 -2.25 1.54
N ILE A 55 1.68 -2.74 0.32
CA ILE A 55 2.42 -2.23 -0.82
C ILE A 55 1.42 -1.67 -1.82
N MET A 56 1.54 -0.39 -2.13
CA MET A 56 0.83 0.28 -3.21
C MET A 56 1.77 0.46 -4.39
N SER A 57 1.37 -0.04 -5.55
CA SER A 57 2.06 0.23 -6.83
C SER A 57 1.11 0.92 -7.77
N PHE A 58 1.60 1.95 -8.48
CA PHE A 58 0.84 2.71 -9.46
C PHE A 58 1.72 3.20 -10.60
N THR A 59 1.12 3.42 -11.75
CA THR A 59 1.81 3.93 -12.94
C THR A 59 1.17 5.25 -13.38
N ILE A 60 1.96 6.31 -13.43
CA ILE A 60 1.58 7.60 -14.01
C ILE A 60 2.01 7.58 -15.47
N ALA A 61 1.04 7.58 -16.38
CA ALA A 61 1.31 7.48 -17.81
C ALA A 61 1.66 8.85 -18.42
N ALA A 62 1.10 9.94 -17.89
CA ALA A 62 1.47 11.30 -18.31
C ALA A 62 1.30 12.32 -17.20
N GLY A 63 2.21 13.28 -17.16
CA GLY A 63 2.23 14.40 -16.21
C GLY A 63 2.80 14.01 -14.83
N ALA A 64 2.50 14.83 -13.83
CA ALA A 64 2.84 14.56 -12.45
C ALA A 64 1.57 14.56 -11.60
N ILE A 65 1.44 13.62 -10.67
CA ILE A 65 0.26 13.46 -9.82
C ILE A 65 0.69 13.46 -8.36
N ASN A 66 -0.05 14.19 -7.54
CA ASN A 66 0.12 14.16 -6.10
C ASN A 66 -0.64 12.96 -5.53
N VAL A 67 0.06 12.14 -4.77
CA VAL A 67 -0.47 10.94 -4.14
C VAL A 67 -0.49 11.13 -2.63
N GLN A 68 -1.61 10.78 -2.01
CA GLN A 68 -1.80 10.85 -0.57
C GLN A 68 -2.55 9.62 -0.04
N ALA A 69 -2.41 9.34 1.25
CA ALA A 69 -3.21 8.31 1.91
C ALA A 69 -3.50 8.66 3.36
N GLY A 70 -4.69 8.31 3.83
CA GLY A 70 -5.12 8.59 5.18
C GLY A 70 -6.23 7.68 5.68
N THR A 71 -6.74 7.97 6.87
CA THR A 71 -7.79 7.20 7.54
C THR A 71 -9.20 7.71 7.25
N ALA A 72 -9.31 8.77 6.46
CA ALA A 72 -10.57 9.38 6.01
C ALA A 72 -10.35 10.06 4.67
N THR A 73 -11.45 10.43 3.99
CA THR A 73 -11.43 11.22 2.74
C THR A 73 -10.48 12.42 2.86
N GLY A 74 -9.56 12.53 1.92
CA GLY A 74 -8.56 13.61 1.86
C GLY A 74 -7.49 13.56 2.94
N GLY A 75 -7.49 12.53 3.77
CA GLY A 75 -6.51 12.36 4.85
C GLY A 75 -5.09 12.13 4.35
N GLU A 76 -4.11 12.55 5.15
CA GLU A 76 -2.68 12.44 4.87
C GLU A 76 -1.90 11.81 6.05
N GLN A 77 -2.59 11.09 6.93
CA GLN A 77 -1.99 10.52 8.15
C GLN A 77 -1.04 9.35 7.85
N ILE A 78 -1.19 8.71 6.70
CA ILE A 78 -0.40 7.55 6.26
C ILE A 78 0.67 8.00 5.26
N LEU A 79 0.27 8.79 4.27
CA LEU A 79 1.13 9.36 3.26
C LEU A 79 0.75 10.81 3.03
N THR A 80 1.64 11.72 3.37
CA THR A 80 1.49 13.15 3.07
C THR A 80 1.51 13.34 1.55
N SER A 81 0.67 14.27 1.05
CA SER A 81 0.55 14.58 -0.38
C SER A 81 1.92 14.85 -1.00
N THR A 82 2.36 13.92 -1.83
CA THR A 82 3.69 13.92 -2.46
C THR A 82 3.54 13.80 -3.96
N SER A 83 4.27 14.64 -4.71
CA SER A 83 4.24 14.63 -6.17
C SER A 83 5.13 13.55 -6.76
N TYR A 84 4.56 12.75 -7.66
CA TYR A 84 5.25 11.72 -8.43
C TYR A 84 5.18 12.05 -9.91
N ALA A 85 6.31 11.95 -10.59
CA ALA A 85 6.41 12.16 -12.04
C ALA A 85 5.92 10.92 -12.81
N THR A 86 5.87 11.03 -14.15
CA THR A 86 5.60 9.89 -15.05
C THR A 86 6.51 8.71 -14.75
N GLY A 87 5.93 7.50 -14.68
CA GLY A 87 6.62 6.26 -14.40
C GLY A 87 5.85 5.36 -13.44
N THR A 88 6.41 4.20 -13.14
CA THR A 88 5.87 3.25 -12.16
C THR A 88 6.52 3.50 -10.80
N HIS A 89 5.68 3.59 -9.78
CA HIS A 89 6.08 3.88 -8.41
C HIS A 89 5.56 2.79 -7.47
N THR A 90 6.30 2.56 -6.40
CA THR A 90 5.92 1.64 -5.32
C THR A 90 6.12 2.33 -3.98
N ILE A 91 5.11 2.28 -3.14
CA ILE A 91 5.10 2.86 -1.78
C ILE A 91 4.69 1.77 -0.81
N GLU A 92 5.41 1.67 0.29
CA GLU A 92 5.05 0.82 1.42
C GLU A 92 4.45 1.67 2.53
N PHE A 93 3.39 1.16 3.16
CA PHE A 93 2.77 1.86 4.29
C PHE A 93 2.18 0.89 5.30
N ILE A 94 2.01 1.37 6.54
CA ILE A 94 1.28 0.66 7.59
C ILE A 94 -0.12 1.25 7.67
N ALA A 95 -1.14 0.42 7.54
CA ALA A 95 -2.52 0.86 7.71
C ALA A 95 -2.79 1.25 9.17
N LEU A 96 -3.41 2.39 9.38
CA LEU A 96 -3.75 2.92 10.71
C LEU A 96 -5.18 2.59 11.15
N SER A 97 -6.02 2.12 10.23
CA SER A 97 -7.43 1.80 10.47
C SER A 97 -7.89 0.64 9.59
N THR A 98 -9.17 0.27 9.71
CA THR A 98 -9.80 -0.75 8.87
C THR A 98 -10.16 -0.26 7.46
N ALA A 99 -10.04 1.04 7.21
CA ALA A 99 -10.18 1.66 5.91
C ALA A 99 -9.00 2.61 5.66
N THR A 100 -8.43 2.55 4.45
CA THR A 100 -7.41 3.49 3.98
C THR A 100 -7.92 4.18 2.73
N PHE A 101 -7.95 5.51 2.75
CA PHE A 101 -8.35 6.34 1.63
C PHE A 101 -7.10 6.75 0.86
N ILE A 102 -7.04 6.39 -0.42
CA ILE A 102 -5.92 6.68 -1.32
C ILE A 102 -6.37 7.71 -2.34
N GLY A 103 -5.70 8.84 -2.37
CA GLY A 103 -6.03 9.95 -3.25
C GLY A 103 -4.95 10.23 -4.30
N PHE A 104 -5.38 10.45 -5.53
CA PHE A 104 -4.56 10.93 -6.65
C PHE A 104 -5.15 12.26 -7.13
N LYS A 105 -4.38 13.32 -7.02
CA LYS A 105 -4.86 14.67 -7.41
C LYS A 105 -3.78 15.47 -8.13
N HIS A 106 -4.21 16.45 -8.90
CA HIS A 106 -3.31 17.42 -9.49
C HIS A 106 -3.93 18.82 -9.47
N THR A 107 -3.17 19.80 -9.04
CA THR A 107 -3.67 21.17 -8.75
C THR A 107 -3.17 22.23 -9.75
N ALA A 108 -2.62 21.83 -10.89
CA ALA A 108 -2.25 22.73 -11.97
C ALA A 108 -3.04 22.39 -13.23
N GLY A 109 -3.25 23.38 -14.12
CA GLY A 109 -4.07 23.22 -15.31
C GLY A 109 -3.49 22.25 -16.33
N ALA A 110 -3.94 21.00 -16.31
CA ALA A 110 -3.59 19.96 -17.27
C ALA A 110 -4.47 18.71 -17.09
N THR A 111 -4.42 17.80 -18.04
CA THR A 111 -4.90 16.43 -17.89
C THR A 111 -3.72 15.54 -17.60
N HIS A 112 -3.77 14.85 -16.48
CA HIS A 112 -2.79 13.85 -16.06
C HIS A 112 -3.41 12.47 -16.16
N THR A 113 -2.61 11.45 -16.46
CA THR A 113 -3.13 10.10 -16.69
C THR A 113 -2.49 9.10 -15.77
N LEU A 114 -3.36 8.34 -15.12
CA LEU A 114 -3.02 7.22 -14.24
C LEU A 114 -3.39 5.91 -14.96
N ASP A 115 -2.48 4.95 -14.98
CA ASP A 115 -2.71 3.66 -15.61
C ASP A 115 -3.11 2.63 -14.54
N THR A 116 -2.17 1.99 -13.91
CA THR A 116 -2.44 0.88 -13.00
C THR A 116 -2.31 1.34 -11.55
N VAL A 117 -3.28 0.97 -10.70
CA VAL A 117 -3.15 1.10 -9.24
C VAL A 117 -3.43 -0.23 -8.59
N THR A 118 -2.53 -0.72 -7.77
CA THR A 118 -2.73 -1.93 -6.98
C THR A 118 -2.32 -1.68 -5.54
N VAL A 119 -3.13 -2.17 -4.60
CA VAL A 119 -2.77 -2.23 -3.19
C VAL A 119 -2.89 -3.66 -2.73
N LYS A 120 -1.82 -4.17 -2.16
CA LYS A 120 -1.75 -5.55 -1.68
C LYS A 120 -1.22 -5.54 -0.26
N LEU A 121 -1.74 -6.46 0.56
CA LEU A 121 -1.08 -6.77 1.82
C LEU A 121 0.37 -7.16 1.46
N ALA A 122 1.34 -6.51 2.06
CA ALA A 122 2.71 -6.98 1.97
C ALA A 122 2.68 -8.42 2.48
N THR A 123 3.00 -9.38 1.61
CA THR A 123 3.34 -10.71 2.10
C THR A 123 4.39 -10.46 3.15
N GLN A 124 4.08 -10.83 4.38
CA GLN A 124 4.85 -10.46 5.57
C GLN A 124 6.30 -10.42 5.20
N ASP A 125 6.91 -9.27 5.44
CA ASP A 125 8.33 -9.10 5.23
C ASP A 125 8.98 -10.36 5.77
N ALA A 126 9.46 -11.20 4.86
CA ALA A 126 10.11 -12.46 5.20
C ALA A 126 11.48 -12.20 5.82
N ARG A 127 11.60 -11.12 6.60
CA ARG A 127 12.70 -10.89 7.52
C ARG A 127 12.56 -11.81 8.71
N ILE A 128 12.52 -13.10 8.37
CA ILE A 128 12.79 -14.13 9.34
C ILE A 128 14.26 -13.99 9.70
N ARG A 129 14.52 -13.69 10.94
CA ARG A 129 15.87 -13.69 11.47
C ARG A 129 16.10 -14.99 12.20
N LEU A 130 17.01 -15.81 11.69
CA LEU A 130 17.48 -16.99 12.37
C LEU A 130 18.68 -16.63 13.25
N VAL A 131 18.60 -16.93 14.52
CA VAL A 131 19.69 -16.73 15.47
C VAL A 131 20.07 -18.10 16.04
N ARG A 132 21.33 -18.49 15.83
CA ARG A 132 21.89 -19.67 16.49
C ARG A 132 22.12 -19.35 17.96
N PHE A 133 21.56 -20.20 18.82
CA PHE A 133 21.79 -20.18 20.26
C PHE A 133 22.43 -21.49 20.69
N GLU A 134 23.66 -21.41 21.16
CA GLU A 134 24.45 -22.55 21.56
C GLU A 134 24.58 -22.54 23.10
N TYR A 135 23.94 -23.51 23.76
CA TYR A 135 23.99 -23.67 25.22
C TYR A 135 25.20 -24.50 25.65
N SER A 136 25.58 -25.51 24.86
CA SER A 136 26.76 -26.34 25.06
C SER A 136 27.22 -26.93 23.72
N VAL A 137 28.36 -27.61 23.72
CA VAL A 137 28.91 -28.30 22.54
C VAL A 137 28.00 -29.41 22.00
N THR A 138 27.04 -29.87 22.79
CA THR A 138 26.08 -30.95 22.44
C THR A 138 24.64 -30.43 22.34
N GLN A 139 24.39 -29.16 22.62
CA GLN A 139 23.05 -28.60 22.64
C GLN A 139 23.01 -27.23 22.00
N ALA A 140 22.51 -27.18 20.76
CA ALA A 140 22.33 -25.98 20.01
C ALA A 140 20.87 -25.87 19.56
N TYR A 141 20.39 -24.63 19.49
CA TYR A 141 19.05 -24.27 19.04
C TYR A 141 19.16 -23.24 17.92
N VAL A 142 18.14 -23.17 17.09
CA VAL A 142 17.91 -22.05 16.20
C VAL A 142 16.62 -21.35 16.66
N ILE A 143 16.71 -20.05 16.87
CA ILE A 143 15.55 -19.21 17.18
C ILE A 143 15.18 -18.46 15.92
N GLU A 144 13.95 -18.65 15.48
CA GLU A 144 13.34 -17.91 14.37
C GLU A 144 12.54 -16.75 14.93
N PHE A 145 12.93 -15.54 14.58
CA PHE A 145 12.16 -14.34 14.84
C PHE A 145 11.40 -13.97 13.56
N GLY A 146 10.08 -14.05 13.60
CA GLY A 146 9.18 -13.60 12.56
C GLY A 146 8.39 -12.36 12.99
N ASN A 147 7.43 -11.97 12.17
CA ASN A 147 6.54 -10.85 12.52
C ASN A 147 5.55 -11.28 13.60
N LEU A 148 5.72 -10.74 14.81
CA LEU A 148 4.91 -11.01 16.00
C LEU A 148 4.99 -12.46 16.49
N TYR A 149 6.03 -13.22 16.14
CA TYR A 149 6.24 -14.55 16.70
C TYR A 149 7.72 -14.89 16.85
N MET A 150 7.99 -15.85 17.74
CA MET A 150 9.29 -16.46 17.92
C MET A 150 9.12 -17.98 18.02
N ARG A 151 9.88 -18.73 17.21
CA ARG A 151 9.86 -20.18 17.16
C ARG A 151 11.22 -20.75 17.50
N PHE A 152 11.22 -21.98 17.99
CA PHE A 152 12.42 -22.65 18.45
C PHE A 152 12.62 -23.96 17.69
N TYR A 153 13.83 -24.19 17.22
CA TYR A 153 14.21 -25.38 16.48
C TYR A 153 15.39 -26.07 17.15
N LYS A 154 15.37 -27.40 17.14
CA LYS A 154 16.45 -28.26 17.60
C LYS A 154 16.45 -29.53 16.77
N ASP A 155 17.63 -30.10 16.49
CA ASP A 155 17.79 -31.37 15.80
C ASP A 155 17.03 -31.47 14.48
N ASN A 156 17.12 -30.39 13.65
CA ASN A 156 16.46 -30.19 12.36
C ASN A 156 14.92 -30.17 12.40
N GLY A 157 14.31 -30.01 13.57
CA GLY A 157 12.86 -29.90 13.72
C GLY A 157 12.44 -28.76 14.62
N GLN A 158 11.20 -28.30 14.45
CA GLN A 158 10.57 -27.34 15.36
C GLN A 158 10.29 -28.02 16.70
N ILE A 159 10.63 -27.35 17.80
CA ILE A 159 10.34 -27.88 19.15
C ILE A 159 8.82 -27.87 19.35
N GLN A 160 8.32 -29.00 19.85
CA GLN A 160 6.89 -29.19 20.13
C GLN A 160 6.67 -29.49 21.62
N SER A 161 5.53 -29.04 22.12
CA SER A 161 5.04 -29.39 23.46
C SER A 161 3.59 -29.85 23.32
N GLY A 162 3.31 -31.08 23.78
CA GLY A 162 1.97 -31.68 23.64
C GLY A 162 1.49 -31.86 22.20
N GLY A 163 2.42 -32.01 21.23
CA GLY A 163 2.10 -32.14 19.79
C GLY A 163 1.85 -30.80 19.07
N ALA A 164 1.99 -29.68 19.75
CA ALA A 164 1.89 -28.35 19.14
C ALA A 164 3.26 -27.67 19.12
N PRO A 165 3.53 -26.82 18.07
CA PRO A 165 4.74 -26.02 18.02
C PRO A 165 4.91 -25.13 19.25
N VAL A 166 6.13 -25.06 19.80
CA VAL A 166 6.46 -24.06 20.83
C VAL A 166 6.69 -22.73 20.13
N GLU A 167 5.79 -21.80 20.35
CA GLU A 167 5.80 -20.46 19.74
C GLU A 167 5.45 -19.41 20.81
N VAL A 168 6.12 -18.26 20.75
CA VAL A 168 5.77 -17.07 21.52
C VAL A 168 5.19 -16.05 20.53
N VAL A 169 3.98 -15.59 20.80
CA VAL A 169 3.21 -14.64 19.97
C VAL A 169 3.01 -13.33 20.72
#